data_dc203f2df6270d6597c2965b60b9586c
#
_entry.id   dc203f2df6270d6597c2965b60b9586c
#
_cell.length_a   1.000
_cell.length_b   1.000
_cell.length_c   1.000
_cell.angle_alpha   90.00
_cell.angle_beta   90.00
_cell.angle_gamma   90.00
#
_symmetry.space_group_name_H-M   'P 1'
#
loop_
_entity.id
_entity.type
_entity.pdbx_description
1 polymer ?
#
loop_
_entity_poly.entity_id
_entity_poly.type
_entity_poly.pdbx_seq_one_letter_code
_entity_poly.pdbx_strand_id
1 'polypeptide(L)'
;MIIDSWQRHPFLRLLMPLVVGILCGDAFPHVLSAWEYVAGFLLFLFIIGRYKHTGWVYGAAVYLFLGGTGCCLMSWQQGKRVFPFSGKPAVYRVCIREHPEERERSILCRVTLLGEVEQDTVTGCPRNHLFLAYFPKDSATATLRRGDELLVSTRLAPPANNGNPDEFDYARYLRRKGYSGTVYVADGHWRKTGHDASRTVSQVALDYRAKVVGLYRSLGFETDELAVLA
;
A
#
# COMPACT_ATOMS: atom_id res chain seq x y z
N MET A 1 14.36 38.77 -2.79
CA MET A 1 14.78 37.67 -3.70
C MET A 1 14.08 36.34 -3.47
N ILE A 2 13.89 35.86 -2.23
CA ILE A 2 13.15 34.61 -1.94
C ILE A 2 11.63 34.83 -2.11
N ILE A 3 11.09 35.98 -1.69
CA ILE A 3 9.67 36.29 -1.72
C ILE A 3 9.13 36.42 -3.17
N ASP A 4 9.90 36.96 -4.10
CA ASP A 4 9.51 37.10 -5.50
C ASP A 4 9.44 35.74 -6.24
N SER A 5 10.28 34.79 -5.86
CA SER A 5 10.25 33.43 -6.38
C SER A 5 8.95 32.71 -5.99
N TRP A 6 8.47 32.90 -4.75
CA TRP A 6 7.19 32.32 -4.29
C TRP A 6 5.97 32.87 -5.03
N GLN A 7 6.03 34.11 -5.49
CA GLN A 7 4.92 34.71 -6.24
C GLN A 7 4.81 34.15 -7.66
N ARG A 8 5.90 33.65 -8.21
CA ARG A 8 5.96 33.08 -9.57
C ARG A 8 5.45 31.65 -9.66
N HIS A 9 5.28 30.94 -8.51
CA HIS A 9 4.87 29.54 -8.49
C HIS A 9 3.61 29.32 -7.65
N PRO A 10 2.42 29.68 -8.17
CA PRO A 10 1.16 29.58 -7.42
C PRO A 10 0.83 28.15 -7.00
N PHE A 11 1.19 27.15 -7.81
CA PHE A 11 0.98 25.73 -7.48
C PHE A 11 1.80 25.26 -6.29
N LEU A 12 3.02 25.78 -6.11
CA LEU A 12 3.85 25.43 -4.95
C LEU A 12 3.21 25.92 -3.64
N ARG A 13 2.56 27.06 -3.66
CA ARG A 13 1.84 27.60 -2.50
C ARG A 13 0.65 26.73 -2.10
N LEU A 14 -0.08 26.18 -3.09
CA LEU A 14 -1.22 25.30 -2.84
C LEU A 14 -0.77 23.89 -2.44
N LEU A 15 0.38 23.45 -2.93
CA LEU A 15 0.95 22.14 -2.59
C LEU A 15 1.36 22.05 -1.12
N MET A 16 1.93 23.13 -0.55
CA MET A 16 2.45 23.13 0.83
C MET A 16 1.38 22.75 1.87
N PRO A 17 0.19 23.41 1.93
CA PRO A 17 -0.83 23.02 2.90
C PRO A 17 -1.35 21.60 2.67
N LEU A 18 -1.42 21.12 1.42
CA LEU A 18 -1.80 19.75 1.11
C LEU A 18 -0.78 18.75 1.68
N VAL A 19 0.52 18.99 1.47
CA VAL A 19 1.60 18.14 2.00
C VAL A 19 1.58 18.13 3.54
N VAL A 20 1.44 19.31 4.17
CA VAL A 20 1.31 19.41 5.63
C VAL A 20 0.10 18.59 6.11
N GLY A 21 -1.04 18.68 5.43
CA GLY A 21 -2.22 17.90 5.75
C GLY A 21 -1.99 16.38 5.66
N ILE A 22 -1.29 15.92 4.62
CA ILE A 22 -0.93 14.50 4.46
C ILE A 22 -0.02 14.05 5.61
N LEU A 23 1.00 14.84 5.96
CA LEU A 23 1.91 14.54 7.07
C LEU A 23 1.18 14.49 8.42
N CYS A 24 0.26 15.44 8.66
CA CYS A 24 -0.59 15.42 9.85
C CYS A 24 -1.48 14.17 9.90
N GLY A 25 -2.12 13.79 8.78
CA GLY A 25 -2.94 12.59 8.71
C GLY A 25 -2.15 11.29 8.90
N ASP A 26 -0.87 11.26 8.50
CA ASP A 26 0.02 10.12 8.76
C ASP A 26 0.48 10.06 10.23
N ALA A 27 0.75 11.21 10.85
CA ALA A 27 1.19 11.29 12.24
C ALA A 27 0.06 10.99 13.24
N PHE A 28 -1.15 11.44 12.91
CA PHE A 28 -2.33 11.35 13.78
C PHE A 28 -3.48 10.67 13.03
N PRO A 29 -3.48 9.34 12.93
CA PRO A 29 -4.58 8.60 12.31
C PRO A 29 -5.89 8.89 13.06
N HIS A 30 -6.97 9.13 12.31
CA HIS A 30 -8.31 9.47 12.82
C HIS A 30 -8.53 10.91 13.33
N VAL A 31 -7.65 11.86 13.01
CA VAL A 31 -7.85 13.28 13.36
C VAL A 31 -9.11 13.87 12.72
N LEU A 32 -9.45 13.42 11.51
CA LEU A 32 -10.65 13.88 10.80
C LEU A 32 -11.51 12.68 10.37
N SER A 33 -12.72 12.64 10.86
CA SER A 33 -13.76 11.77 10.33
C SER A 33 -14.34 12.31 9.01
N ALA A 34 -15.04 11.46 8.25
CA ALA A 34 -15.71 11.91 7.01
C ALA A 34 -16.71 13.06 7.28
N TRP A 35 -17.38 13.04 8.43
CA TRP A 35 -18.34 14.09 8.82
C TRP A 35 -17.67 15.42 9.13
N GLU A 36 -16.57 15.41 9.82
CA GLU A 36 -15.78 16.63 10.11
C GLU A 36 -15.24 17.25 8.83
N TYR A 37 -14.82 16.41 7.87
CA TYR A 37 -14.41 16.90 6.57
C TYR A 37 -15.57 17.54 5.79
N VAL A 38 -16.74 16.90 5.75
CA VAL A 38 -17.95 17.47 5.11
C VAL A 38 -18.36 18.79 5.77
N ALA A 39 -18.36 18.83 7.11
CA ALA A 39 -18.66 20.07 7.85
C ALA A 39 -17.65 21.18 7.54
N GLY A 40 -16.36 20.85 7.49
CA GLY A 40 -15.28 21.77 7.10
C GLY A 40 -15.44 22.27 5.67
N PHE A 41 -15.84 21.41 4.74
CA PHE A 41 -16.11 21.78 3.36
C PHE A 41 -17.30 22.74 3.23
N LEU A 42 -18.41 22.49 3.94
CA LEU A 42 -19.57 23.38 3.97
C LEU A 42 -19.21 24.74 4.60
N LEU A 43 -18.44 24.74 5.67
CA LEU A 43 -17.92 25.97 6.28
C LEU A 43 -17.01 26.73 5.31
N PHE A 44 -16.17 26.06 4.57
CA PHE A 44 -15.32 26.65 3.52
C PHE A 44 -16.15 27.34 2.45
N LEU A 45 -17.18 26.67 1.94
CA LEU A 45 -18.11 27.26 0.95
C LEU A 45 -18.83 28.49 1.51
N PHE A 46 -19.27 28.43 2.78
CA PHE A 46 -19.91 29.56 3.46
C PHE A 46 -18.95 30.75 3.59
N ILE A 47 -17.71 30.52 4.02
CA ILE A 47 -16.68 31.57 4.15
C ILE A 47 -16.40 32.22 2.78
N ILE A 48 -16.23 31.42 1.74
CA ILE A 48 -16.02 31.96 0.38
C ILE A 48 -17.20 32.81 -0.07
N GLY A 49 -18.42 32.33 0.12
CA GLY A 49 -19.63 33.05 -0.27
C GLY A 49 -19.77 34.38 0.49
N ARG A 50 -19.45 34.40 1.78
CA ARG A 50 -19.65 35.59 2.64
C ARG A 50 -18.52 36.60 2.56
N TYR A 51 -17.27 36.14 2.42
CA TYR A 51 -16.05 36.96 2.55
C TYR A 51 -15.21 37.02 1.27
N LYS A 52 -15.83 36.82 0.11
CA LYS A 52 -15.13 36.81 -1.20
C LYS A 52 -14.28 38.05 -1.49
N HIS A 53 -14.61 39.18 -0.87
CA HIS A 53 -13.89 40.46 -1.07
C HIS A 53 -12.72 40.66 -0.08
N THR A 54 -12.58 39.77 0.95
CA THR A 54 -11.51 39.87 1.94
C THR A 54 -10.42 38.86 1.61
N GLY A 55 -9.43 39.29 0.84
CA GLY A 55 -8.44 38.39 0.22
C GLY A 55 -7.68 37.50 1.18
N TRP A 56 -7.33 37.97 2.40
CA TRP A 56 -6.59 37.14 3.36
C TRP A 56 -7.45 36.03 3.97
N VAL A 57 -8.75 36.30 4.24
CA VAL A 57 -9.70 35.29 4.77
C VAL A 57 -9.92 34.21 3.72
N TYR A 58 -10.08 34.61 2.47
CA TYR A 58 -10.19 33.68 1.35
C TYR A 58 -8.95 32.78 1.24
N GLY A 59 -7.75 33.37 1.28
CA GLY A 59 -6.50 32.62 1.22
C GLY A 59 -6.34 31.62 2.37
N ALA A 60 -6.64 32.05 3.61
CA ALA A 60 -6.61 31.18 4.78
C ALA A 60 -7.60 30.02 4.66
N ALA A 61 -8.83 30.28 4.20
CA ALA A 61 -9.84 29.25 3.99
C ALA A 61 -9.39 28.20 2.96
N VAL A 62 -8.78 28.61 1.85
CA VAL A 62 -8.24 27.71 0.83
C VAL A 62 -7.12 26.83 1.40
N TYR A 63 -6.23 27.39 2.20
CA TYR A 63 -5.12 26.64 2.81
C TYR A 63 -5.61 25.62 3.83
N LEU A 64 -6.55 26.00 4.68
CA LEU A 64 -7.18 25.07 5.64
C LEU A 64 -7.95 23.96 4.94
N PHE A 65 -8.65 24.28 3.87
CA PHE A 65 -9.36 23.28 3.07
C PHE A 65 -8.40 22.29 2.42
N LEU A 66 -7.31 22.75 1.82
CA LEU A 66 -6.30 21.87 1.20
C LEU A 66 -5.60 21.01 2.25
N GLY A 67 -5.26 21.57 3.41
CA GLY A 67 -4.70 20.81 4.53
C GLY A 67 -5.65 19.74 5.05
N GLY A 68 -6.92 20.09 5.24
CA GLY A 68 -7.98 19.16 5.62
C GLY A 68 -8.18 18.05 4.61
N THR A 69 -8.15 18.39 3.31
CA THR A 69 -8.22 17.41 2.21
C THR A 69 -7.06 16.42 2.28
N GLY A 70 -5.83 16.90 2.45
CA GLY A 70 -4.64 16.04 2.59
C GLY A 70 -4.76 15.07 3.78
N CYS A 71 -5.19 15.59 4.93
CA CYS A 71 -5.41 14.81 6.14
C CYS A 71 -6.50 13.74 5.94
N CYS A 72 -7.64 14.12 5.37
CA CYS A 72 -8.75 13.22 5.11
C CYS A 72 -8.38 12.11 4.11
N LEU A 73 -7.70 12.44 3.03
CA LEU A 73 -7.22 11.46 2.04
C LEU A 73 -6.29 10.44 2.68
N MET A 74 -5.37 10.88 3.54
CA MET A 74 -4.44 9.98 4.23
C MET A 74 -5.16 9.08 5.23
N SER A 75 -6.05 9.62 6.05
CA SER A 75 -6.87 8.85 6.99
C SER A 75 -7.76 7.81 6.27
N TRP A 76 -8.38 8.19 5.16
CA TRP A 76 -9.18 7.28 4.34
C TRP A 76 -8.34 6.15 3.74
N GLN A 77 -7.14 6.48 3.24
CA GLN A 77 -6.24 5.48 2.68
C GLN A 77 -5.73 4.51 3.75
N GLN A 78 -5.42 5.01 4.95
CA GLN A 78 -5.05 4.15 6.08
C GLN A 78 -6.21 3.24 6.51
N GLY A 79 -7.44 3.77 6.60
CA GLY A 79 -8.62 2.99 6.95
C GLY A 79 -8.93 1.85 5.98
N LYS A 80 -8.57 1.97 4.70
CA LYS A 80 -8.70 0.89 3.72
C LYS A 80 -7.75 -0.29 3.97
N ARG A 81 -6.67 -0.08 4.70
CA ARG A 81 -5.61 -1.06 4.96
C ARG A 81 -5.79 -1.80 6.28
N VAL A 82 -6.69 -1.33 7.13
CA VAL A 82 -7.00 -2.00 8.39
C VAL A 82 -7.73 -3.30 8.09
N PHE A 83 -7.13 -4.42 8.48
CA PHE A 83 -7.72 -5.75 8.38
C PHE A 83 -8.16 -6.22 9.78
N PRO A 84 -9.37 -6.76 9.95
CA PRO A 84 -9.84 -7.28 11.22
C PRO A 84 -9.19 -8.64 11.50
N PHE A 85 -8.10 -8.65 12.24
CA PHE A 85 -7.40 -9.90 12.59
C PHE A 85 -8.18 -10.67 13.64
N SER A 86 -8.64 -11.88 13.31
CA SER A 86 -9.30 -12.79 14.27
C SER A 86 -8.33 -13.39 15.29
N GLY A 87 -7.04 -13.40 14.95
CA GLY A 87 -6.01 -14.01 15.76
C GLY A 87 -6.05 -15.55 15.83
N LYS A 88 -7.00 -16.18 15.13
CA LYS A 88 -7.14 -17.64 15.04
C LYS A 88 -6.54 -18.14 13.72
N PRO A 89 -6.00 -19.36 13.69
CA PRO A 89 -5.64 -20.01 12.44
C PRO A 89 -6.91 -20.25 11.59
N ALA A 90 -6.83 -19.95 10.30
CA ALA A 90 -7.91 -20.21 9.35
C ALA A 90 -7.32 -20.53 7.97
N VAL A 91 -8.17 -20.96 7.06
CA VAL A 91 -7.78 -21.23 5.69
C VAL A 91 -8.16 -20.04 4.83
N TYR A 92 -7.16 -19.51 4.14
CA TYR A 92 -7.32 -18.33 3.29
C TYR A 92 -7.02 -18.65 1.84
N ARG A 93 -7.85 -18.14 0.93
CA ARG A 93 -7.54 -18.12 -0.48
C ARG A 93 -6.79 -16.84 -0.80
N VAL A 94 -5.59 -16.96 -1.38
CA VAL A 94 -4.72 -15.85 -1.72
C VAL A 94 -4.24 -15.95 -3.15
N CYS A 95 -3.93 -14.81 -3.78
CA CYS A 95 -3.35 -14.75 -5.11
C CYS A 95 -1.99 -14.03 -5.05
N ILE A 96 -0.96 -14.62 -5.66
CA ILE A 96 0.37 -14.02 -5.76
C ILE A 96 0.33 -12.89 -6.79
N ARG A 97 0.68 -11.67 -6.37
CA ARG A 97 0.61 -10.47 -7.23
C ARG A 97 1.89 -10.13 -7.96
N GLU A 98 3.02 -10.45 -7.37
CA GLU A 98 4.34 -10.15 -7.93
C GLU A 98 5.19 -11.42 -7.99
N HIS A 99 6.30 -11.36 -8.70
CA HIS A 99 7.23 -12.48 -8.72
C HIS A 99 7.74 -12.79 -7.31
N PRO A 100 7.73 -14.08 -6.89
CA PRO A 100 8.34 -14.49 -5.63
C PRO A 100 9.80 -14.05 -5.54
N GLU A 101 10.20 -13.50 -4.40
CA GLU A 101 11.57 -13.10 -4.11
C GLU A 101 12.24 -14.15 -3.24
N GLU A 102 13.33 -14.71 -3.73
CA GLU A 102 14.13 -15.63 -2.95
C GLU A 102 14.94 -14.87 -1.90
N ARG A 103 14.78 -15.25 -0.63
CA ARG A 103 15.54 -14.77 0.52
C ARG A 103 16.47 -15.86 1.02
N GLU A 104 17.33 -15.57 1.97
CA GLU A 104 18.28 -16.58 2.49
C GLU A 104 17.58 -17.84 3.02
N ARG A 105 16.50 -17.66 3.81
CA ARG A 105 15.80 -18.76 4.52
C ARG A 105 14.35 -18.98 4.07
N SER A 106 13.82 -18.15 3.20
CA SER A 106 12.41 -18.19 2.82
C SER A 106 12.19 -17.64 1.41
N ILE A 107 11.03 -17.93 0.84
CA ILE A 107 10.53 -17.29 -0.37
C ILE A 107 9.47 -16.28 0.04
N LEU A 108 9.72 -15.01 -0.27
CA LEU A 108 8.81 -13.91 0.00
C LEU A 108 7.85 -13.74 -1.18
N CYS A 109 6.56 -13.88 -0.91
CA CYS A 109 5.49 -13.64 -1.87
C CYS A 109 4.62 -12.46 -1.42
N ARG A 110 4.33 -11.55 -2.36
CA ARG A 110 3.33 -10.50 -2.16
C ARG A 110 1.98 -11.04 -2.61
N VAL A 111 1.08 -11.22 -1.66
CA VAL A 111 -0.20 -11.87 -1.91
C VAL A 111 -1.37 -10.95 -1.63
N THR A 112 -2.43 -11.10 -2.41
CA THR A 112 -3.73 -10.48 -2.14
C THR A 112 -4.64 -11.51 -1.54
N LEU A 113 -5.31 -11.17 -0.44
CA LEU A 113 -6.34 -11.98 0.18
C LEU A 113 -7.61 -11.92 -0.67
N LEU A 114 -8.06 -13.07 -1.16
CA LEU A 114 -9.30 -13.21 -1.90
C LEU A 114 -10.50 -13.51 -0.98
N GLY A 115 -10.26 -14.24 0.09
CA GLY A 115 -11.28 -14.57 1.08
C GLY A 115 -10.81 -15.60 2.12
N GLU A 116 -11.64 -15.77 3.12
CA GLU A 116 -11.52 -16.85 4.10
C GLU A 116 -12.38 -18.04 3.65
N VAL A 117 -11.87 -19.24 3.79
CA VAL A 117 -12.55 -20.46 3.41
C VAL A 117 -13.14 -21.12 4.66
N GLU A 118 -14.47 -21.13 4.75
CA GLU A 118 -15.20 -21.79 5.82
C GLU A 118 -16.18 -22.80 5.22
N GLN A 119 -16.08 -24.07 5.60
CA GLN A 119 -16.93 -25.17 5.15
C GLN A 119 -17.10 -25.21 3.60
N ASP A 120 -16.00 -25.17 2.84
CA ASP A 120 -15.96 -25.14 1.37
C ASP A 120 -16.55 -23.87 0.70
N THR A 121 -16.97 -22.89 1.48
CA THR A 121 -17.46 -21.62 0.96
C THR A 121 -16.40 -20.55 1.15
N VAL A 122 -16.06 -19.84 0.09
CA VAL A 122 -15.14 -18.68 0.16
C VAL A 122 -15.95 -17.46 0.57
N THR A 123 -15.81 -17.03 1.80
CA THR A 123 -16.32 -15.73 2.23
C THR A 123 -15.41 -14.66 1.67
N GLY A 124 -15.87 -13.96 0.62
CA GLY A 124 -15.06 -12.98 -0.09
C GLY A 124 -14.64 -11.83 0.82
N CYS A 125 -13.39 -11.44 0.73
CA CYS A 125 -12.91 -10.22 1.37
C CYS A 125 -13.38 -9.00 0.56
N PRO A 126 -14.19 -8.09 1.11
CA PRO A 126 -14.76 -6.96 0.35
C PRO A 126 -13.68 -5.95 -0.11
N ARG A 127 -12.46 -6.09 0.34
CA ARG A 127 -11.31 -5.27 -0.03
C ARG A 127 -10.11 -6.16 -0.31
N ASN A 128 -9.38 -5.84 -1.37
CA ASN A 128 -8.14 -6.53 -1.74
C ASN A 128 -7.00 -6.15 -0.77
N HIS A 129 -6.94 -6.82 0.38
CA HIS A 129 -5.86 -6.64 1.34
C HIS A 129 -4.58 -7.30 0.86
N LEU A 130 -3.47 -6.55 0.91
CA LEU A 130 -2.14 -7.03 0.57
C LEU A 130 -1.43 -7.55 1.81
N PHE A 131 -0.82 -8.73 1.67
CA PHE A 131 -0.01 -9.35 2.72
C PHE A 131 1.36 -9.73 2.19
N LEU A 132 2.35 -9.72 3.07
CA LEU A 132 3.64 -10.35 2.82
C LEU A 132 3.61 -11.78 3.36
N ALA A 133 3.69 -12.75 2.47
CA ALA A 133 3.70 -14.16 2.84
C ALA A 133 5.12 -14.73 2.71
N TYR A 134 5.59 -15.35 3.79
CA TYR A 134 6.88 -16.02 3.87
C TYR A 134 6.64 -17.52 3.82
N PHE A 135 7.12 -18.15 2.75
CA PHE A 135 7.07 -19.60 2.55
C PHE A 135 8.42 -20.24 2.87
N PRO A 136 8.45 -21.50 3.33
CA PRO A 136 9.70 -22.24 3.47
C PRO A 136 10.37 -22.41 2.10
N LYS A 137 11.68 -22.56 2.10
CA LYS A 137 12.46 -22.71 0.87
C LYS A 137 12.55 -24.19 0.51
N ASP A 138 11.60 -24.67 -0.26
CA ASP A 138 11.52 -26.04 -0.76
C ASP A 138 11.34 -26.09 -2.29
N SER A 139 11.39 -27.29 -2.87
CA SER A 139 11.22 -27.50 -4.32
C SER A 139 9.84 -27.12 -4.82
N ALA A 140 8.80 -27.24 -3.99
CA ALA A 140 7.42 -26.91 -4.35
C ALA A 140 7.23 -25.40 -4.39
N THR A 141 7.74 -24.68 -3.39
CA THR A 141 7.66 -23.21 -3.31
C THR A 141 8.51 -22.53 -4.39
N ALA A 142 9.60 -23.14 -4.85
CA ALA A 142 10.41 -22.64 -5.95
C ALA A 142 9.64 -22.61 -7.30
N THR A 143 8.57 -23.37 -7.43
CA THR A 143 7.71 -23.37 -8.65
C THR A 143 6.64 -22.28 -8.65
N LEU A 144 6.45 -21.56 -7.52
CA LEU A 144 5.44 -20.52 -7.39
C LEU A 144 5.71 -19.37 -8.35
N ARG A 145 4.65 -18.91 -8.97
CA ARG A 145 4.69 -17.81 -9.95
C ARG A 145 3.63 -16.76 -9.63
N ARG A 146 3.83 -15.58 -10.18
CA ARG A 146 2.79 -14.55 -10.16
C ARG A 146 1.51 -15.07 -10.81
N GLY A 147 0.36 -14.74 -10.23
CA GLY A 147 -0.96 -15.18 -10.65
C GLY A 147 -1.39 -16.51 -10.02
N ASP A 148 -0.49 -17.23 -9.34
CA ASP A 148 -0.88 -18.46 -8.68
C ASP A 148 -1.84 -18.19 -7.54
N GLU A 149 -2.94 -18.93 -7.51
CA GLU A 149 -3.89 -18.94 -6.42
C GLU A 149 -3.60 -20.09 -5.48
N LEU A 150 -3.52 -19.76 -4.21
CA LEU A 150 -3.16 -20.69 -3.16
C LEU A 150 -4.24 -20.72 -2.08
N LEU A 151 -4.49 -21.90 -1.54
CA LEU A 151 -5.09 -22.06 -0.21
C LEU A 151 -3.96 -22.16 0.80
N VAL A 152 -4.04 -21.34 1.83
CA VAL A 152 -3.01 -21.26 2.87
C VAL A 152 -3.67 -21.36 4.22
N SER A 153 -3.28 -22.38 5.01
CA SER A 153 -3.73 -22.54 6.38
C SER A 153 -2.74 -21.86 7.32
N THR A 154 -3.15 -20.73 7.88
CA THR A 154 -2.23 -19.91 8.68
C THR A 154 -2.97 -18.94 9.58
N ARG A 155 -2.21 -18.24 10.43
CA ARG A 155 -2.69 -17.12 11.23
C ARG A 155 -2.21 -15.82 10.61
N LEU A 156 -3.14 -14.96 10.23
CA LEU A 156 -2.82 -13.61 9.78
C LEU A 156 -2.42 -12.74 10.98
N ALA A 157 -1.34 -11.98 10.83
CA ALA A 157 -0.84 -11.08 11.87
C ALA A 157 -0.64 -9.67 11.33
N PRO A 158 -0.89 -8.63 12.15
CA PRO A 158 -0.52 -7.26 11.78
C PRO A 158 1.01 -7.17 11.65
N PRO A 159 1.52 -6.20 10.85
CA PRO A 159 2.95 -5.94 10.82
C PRO A 159 3.43 -5.53 12.22
N ALA A 160 4.51 -6.14 12.68
CA ALA A 160 5.10 -5.89 13.98
C ALA A 160 6.58 -5.53 13.85
N ASN A 161 7.09 -4.77 14.82
CA ASN A 161 8.51 -4.50 15.01
C ASN A 161 9.10 -5.50 16.01
N ASN A 162 10.41 -5.69 15.97
CA ASN A 162 11.11 -6.58 16.91
C ASN A 162 11.21 -5.99 18.32
N GLY A 163 10.96 -4.70 18.50
CA GLY A 163 10.96 -4.02 19.80
C GLY A 163 12.34 -3.56 20.28
N ASN A 164 13.35 -3.54 19.41
CA ASN A 164 14.66 -3.00 19.78
C ASN A 164 14.60 -1.47 19.87
N PRO A 165 15.30 -0.85 20.83
CA PRO A 165 15.45 0.61 20.87
C PRO A 165 16.07 1.13 19.57
N ASP A 166 15.58 2.26 19.09
CA ASP A 166 16.09 2.95 17.88
C ASP A 166 16.04 2.12 16.58
N GLU A 167 15.27 1.02 16.57
CA GLU A 167 15.06 0.21 15.38
C GLU A 167 14.17 0.95 14.37
N PHE A 168 14.44 0.72 13.09
CA PHE A 168 13.58 1.18 12.01
C PHE A 168 12.14 0.66 12.19
N ASP A 169 11.15 1.55 12.18
CA ASP A 169 9.73 1.20 12.30
C ASP A 169 9.24 0.48 11.04
N TYR A 170 9.53 -0.82 10.99
CA TYR A 170 9.17 -1.70 9.88
C TYR A 170 7.66 -1.86 9.74
N ALA A 171 6.92 -1.91 10.85
CA ALA A 171 5.47 -2.00 10.83
C ALA A 171 4.82 -0.77 10.16
N ARG A 172 5.32 0.43 10.47
CA ARG A 172 4.89 1.69 9.84
C ARG A 172 5.27 1.72 8.37
N TYR A 173 6.47 1.28 8.02
CA TYR A 173 6.93 1.18 6.64
C TYR A 173 6.02 0.27 5.81
N LEU A 174 5.67 -0.93 6.29
CA LEU A 174 4.79 -1.85 5.59
C LEU A 174 3.38 -1.27 5.41
N ARG A 175 2.83 -0.63 6.45
CA ARG A 175 1.55 0.07 6.35
C ARG A 175 1.57 1.17 5.29
N ARG A 176 2.63 1.97 5.23
CA ARG A 176 2.81 3.00 4.19
C ARG A 176 2.92 2.39 2.79
N LYS A 177 3.56 1.24 2.64
CA LYS A 177 3.64 0.48 1.39
C LYS A 177 2.30 -0.18 0.99
N GLY A 178 1.29 -0.17 1.87
CA GLY A 178 -0.04 -0.69 1.59
C GLY A 178 -0.28 -2.12 2.04
N TYR A 179 0.64 -2.71 2.77
CA TYR A 179 0.47 -4.04 3.34
C TYR A 179 -0.39 -3.98 4.60
N SER A 180 -1.40 -4.86 4.66
CA SER A 180 -2.28 -5.00 5.83
C SER A 180 -1.66 -5.88 6.90
N GLY A 181 -0.81 -6.84 6.52
CA GLY A 181 -0.21 -7.75 7.47
C GLY A 181 0.92 -8.61 6.88
N THR A 182 1.43 -9.49 7.75
CA THR A 182 2.43 -10.50 7.42
C THR A 182 1.90 -11.88 7.71
N VAL A 183 2.37 -12.87 6.95
CA VAL A 183 1.95 -14.26 7.04
C VAL A 183 3.18 -15.16 7.01
N TYR A 184 3.29 -16.07 7.97
CA TYR A 184 4.29 -17.12 7.95
C TYR A 184 3.58 -18.43 7.67
N VAL A 185 3.91 -19.05 6.55
CA VAL A 185 3.30 -20.30 6.09
C VAL A 185 4.23 -21.43 6.49
N ALA A 186 3.70 -22.37 7.30
CA ALA A 186 4.45 -23.55 7.66
C ALA A 186 4.52 -24.53 6.47
N ASP A 187 5.50 -25.42 6.53
CA ASP A 187 5.68 -26.47 5.53
C ASP A 187 4.43 -27.35 5.44
N GLY A 188 4.00 -27.67 4.21
CA GLY A 188 2.78 -28.46 3.97
C GLY A 188 1.45 -27.74 4.25
N HIS A 189 1.45 -26.51 4.76
CA HIS A 189 0.24 -25.75 5.09
C HIS A 189 -0.26 -24.85 3.94
N TRP A 190 0.11 -25.17 2.73
CA TRP A 190 -0.40 -24.48 1.54
C TRP A 190 -0.63 -25.45 0.38
N ARG A 191 -1.55 -25.09 -0.52
CA ARG A 191 -1.86 -25.85 -1.72
C ARG A 191 -2.18 -24.91 -2.88
N LYS A 192 -1.62 -25.14 -4.05
CA LYS A 192 -1.99 -24.43 -5.27
C LYS A 192 -3.35 -24.92 -5.76
N THR A 193 -4.27 -23.99 -6.03
CA THR A 193 -5.64 -24.28 -6.47
C THR A 193 -5.92 -23.81 -7.89
N GLY A 194 -5.21 -22.79 -8.35
CA GLY A 194 -5.46 -22.24 -9.67
C GLY A 194 -4.38 -21.25 -10.09
N HIS A 195 -4.68 -20.56 -11.18
CA HIS A 195 -3.86 -19.49 -11.71
C HIS A 195 -4.77 -18.38 -12.27
N ASP A 196 -4.64 -17.17 -11.73
CA ASP A 196 -5.31 -15.98 -12.27
C ASP A 196 -4.49 -15.42 -13.44
N ALA A 197 -4.99 -15.63 -14.64
CA ALA A 197 -4.38 -15.12 -15.87
C ALA A 197 -4.67 -13.62 -16.11
N SER A 198 -5.43 -12.96 -15.23
CA SER A 198 -5.77 -11.55 -15.39
C SER A 198 -4.50 -10.68 -15.34
N ARG A 199 -4.39 -9.74 -16.27
CA ARG A 199 -3.23 -8.85 -16.36
C ARG A 199 -3.69 -7.41 -16.25
N THR A 200 -3.26 -6.73 -15.21
CA THR A 200 -3.36 -5.26 -15.15
C THR A 200 -2.29 -4.62 -16.03
N VAL A 201 -2.51 -3.39 -16.47
CA VAL A 201 -1.52 -2.62 -17.26
C VAL A 201 -0.16 -2.56 -16.55
N SER A 202 -0.16 -2.36 -15.23
CA SER A 202 1.06 -2.36 -14.41
C SER A 202 1.79 -3.71 -14.46
N GLN A 203 1.05 -4.82 -14.45
CA GLN A 203 1.63 -6.16 -14.53
C GLN A 203 2.24 -6.44 -15.91
N VAL A 204 1.55 -5.98 -16.97
CA VAL A 204 2.10 -6.08 -18.34
C VAL A 204 3.41 -5.32 -18.45
N ALA A 205 3.49 -4.12 -17.88
CA ALA A 205 4.71 -3.32 -17.85
C ALA A 205 5.85 -4.02 -17.09
N LEU A 206 5.56 -4.64 -15.94
CA LEU A 206 6.55 -5.42 -15.18
C LEU A 206 7.05 -6.66 -15.92
N ASP A 207 6.15 -7.34 -16.66
CA ASP A 207 6.54 -8.49 -17.47
C ASP A 207 7.44 -8.08 -18.66
N TYR A 208 7.13 -6.95 -19.30
CA TYR A 208 8.00 -6.40 -20.34
C TYR A 208 9.36 -6.01 -19.78
N ARG A 209 9.39 -5.34 -18.62
CA ARG A 209 10.65 -5.01 -17.93
C ARG A 209 11.47 -6.27 -17.65
N ALA A 210 10.86 -7.32 -17.11
CA ALA A 210 11.55 -8.57 -16.83
C ALA A 210 12.11 -9.23 -18.11
N LYS A 211 11.36 -9.17 -19.23
CA LYS A 211 11.83 -9.67 -20.53
C LYS A 211 13.02 -8.87 -21.05
N VAL A 212 12.96 -7.53 -20.96
CA VAL A 212 14.04 -6.65 -21.41
C VAL A 212 15.30 -6.89 -20.58
N VAL A 213 15.18 -6.96 -19.24
CA VAL A 213 16.31 -7.28 -18.36
C VAL A 213 16.89 -8.66 -18.67
N GLY A 214 16.03 -9.65 -18.95
CA GLY A 214 16.46 -11.00 -19.37
C GLY A 214 17.24 -10.98 -20.70
N LEU A 215 16.79 -10.18 -21.66
CA LEU A 215 17.47 -9.99 -22.94
C LEU A 215 18.86 -9.35 -22.76
N TYR A 216 18.96 -8.27 -21.99
CA TYR A 216 20.26 -7.63 -21.70
C TYR A 216 21.22 -8.59 -21.00
N ARG A 217 20.71 -9.38 -20.05
CA ARG A 217 21.51 -10.42 -19.38
C ARG A 217 22.03 -11.48 -20.35
N SER A 218 21.22 -11.88 -21.33
CA SER A 218 21.65 -12.83 -22.38
C SER A 218 22.66 -12.23 -23.34
N LEU A 219 22.74 -10.90 -23.45
CA LEU A 219 23.73 -10.16 -24.24
C LEU A 219 25.05 -9.91 -23.49
N GLY A 220 25.15 -10.38 -22.22
CA GLY A 220 26.41 -10.32 -21.44
C GLY A 220 26.55 -9.06 -20.57
N PHE A 221 25.49 -8.25 -20.39
CA PHE A 221 25.52 -7.11 -19.46
C PHE A 221 25.61 -7.58 -18.02
N GLU A 222 26.46 -6.95 -17.21
CA GLU A 222 26.63 -7.27 -15.80
C GLU A 222 25.51 -6.65 -14.93
N THR A 223 25.40 -7.15 -13.70
CA THR A 223 24.28 -6.81 -12.78
C THR A 223 24.22 -5.31 -12.46
N ASP A 224 25.37 -4.63 -12.39
CA ASP A 224 25.44 -3.20 -12.07
C ASP A 224 24.98 -2.33 -13.25
N GLU A 225 25.28 -2.74 -14.47
CA GLU A 225 24.82 -2.07 -15.70
C GLU A 225 23.30 -2.26 -15.87
N LEU A 226 22.78 -3.43 -15.51
CA LEU A 226 21.34 -3.72 -15.53
C LEU A 226 20.56 -2.89 -14.51
N ALA A 227 21.15 -2.53 -13.38
CA ALA A 227 20.51 -1.71 -12.37
C ALA A 227 20.26 -0.26 -12.85
N VAL A 228 21.07 0.24 -13.79
CA VAL A 228 20.90 1.59 -14.40
C VAL A 228 19.85 1.58 -15.52
N LEU A 229 19.69 0.45 -16.22
CA LEU A 229 18.77 0.30 -17.36
C LEU A 229 17.37 -0.19 -16.97
N ALA A 230 17.18 -0.63 -15.74
CA ALA A 230 15.94 -1.22 -15.22
C ALA A 230 15.18 -0.28 -14.29
#